data_22c2fd4b3053ebb3dc57db58a2eb6575
#
_entry.id   22c2fd4b3053ebb3dc57db58a2eb6575
#
_cell.length_a   1.000
_cell.length_b   1.000
_cell.length_c   1.000
_cell.angle_alpha   90.00
_cell.angle_beta   90.00
_cell.angle_gamma   90.00
#
_symmetry.space_group_name_H-M   'P 1'
#
loop_
_entity.id
_entity.type
_entity.pdbx_description
1 polymer ?
#
loop_
_entity_poly.entity_id
_entity_poly.type
_entity_poly.pdbx_seq_one_letter_code
_entity_poly.pdbx_strand_id
1 'polypeptide(L)'
;PYRRQRQMCIRDSYNNEGGDRPYRPRFNSGGGRPGGYGNRDSYSRPVRRSADYDPNAKYSKKKQIEYKEQFVDPNEPIRLNKFLANAGVCSRREADEFITAGVVSVNGEVVTELGTKIKRGDEVKFHDQTVSIERKIYVLLNKPKDTVTTSDDPQARRTVMDLVKGACNERIYPVGRLDRNTTGVLLLTNDGDLASKLTHPKYLKKKIYHVHLDKNLTKADMEQIAAGIQLDDGEIHADAI
;
A
#
# COMPACT_ATOMS: atom_id res chain seq x y z
N PRO A 1 -8.38 -4.54 -27.25
CA PRO A 1 -8.18 -3.22 -26.71
C PRO A 1 -6.93 -3.25 -25.84
N TYR A 2 -5.83 -2.71 -26.39
CA TYR A 2 -4.54 -2.70 -25.71
C TYR A 2 -4.53 -1.61 -24.62
N ARG A 3 -4.54 -1.99 -23.34
CA ARG A 3 -4.11 -1.11 -22.26
C ARG A 3 -2.64 -0.75 -22.53
N ARG A 4 -2.35 0.52 -22.83
CA ARG A 4 -0.97 1.02 -22.88
C ARG A 4 -0.34 0.84 -21.52
N GLN A 5 0.66 -0.02 -21.47
CA GLN A 5 1.43 -0.28 -20.24
C GLN A 5 2.19 0.98 -19.86
N ARG A 6 1.88 1.52 -18.68
CA ARG A 6 2.65 2.62 -18.09
C ARG A 6 3.87 2.01 -17.42
N GLN A 7 5.05 2.24 -17.98
CA GLN A 7 6.31 1.88 -17.35
C GLN A 7 6.54 2.80 -16.15
N MET A 8 6.59 2.22 -14.97
CA MET A 8 6.98 2.90 -13.74
C MET A 8 8.50 2.72 -13.58
N CYS A 9 9.28 3.73 -13.97
CA CYS A 9 10.71 3.77 -13.71
C CYS A 9 10.97 4.54 -12.41
N ILE A 10 11.38 3.83 -11.37
CA ILE A 10 12.01 4.45 -10.20
C ILE A 10 13.49 4.63 -10.58
N ARG A 11 13.93 5.87 -10.71
CA ARG A 11 15.33 6.20 -10.92
C ARG A 11 15.96 6.49 -9.57
N ASP A 12 16.83 5.62 -9.10
CA ASP A 12 17.71 5.92 -7.98
C ASP A 12 18.75 6.95 -8.44
N SER A 13 18.59 8.19 -7.95
CA SER A 13 19.61 9.22 -8.11
C SER A 13 20.60 9.14 -6.94
N TYR A 14 21.56 8.24 -7.03
CA TYR A 14 22.82 8.35 -6.29
C TYR A 14 23.90 8.72 -7.29
N ASN A 15 24.17 10.02 -7.41
CA ASN A 15 25.48 10.56 -7.76
C ASN A 15 25.61 11.89 -7.04
N ASN A 16 26.24 11.82 -5.89
CA ASN A 16 26.72 12.99 -5.18
C ASN A 16 28.23 13.01 -5.35
N GLU A 17 28.72 13.75 -6.34
CA GLU A 17 30.10 14.19 -6.37
C GLU A 17 30.14 15.71 -6.28
N GLY A 18 30.69 16.17 -5.18
CA GLY A 18 31.55 17.31 -5.03
C GLY A 18 30.95 18.71 -5.18
N GLY A 19 30.97 19.45 -4.07
CA GLY A 19 30.91 20.89 -4.14
C GLY A 19 30.39 21.55 -2.86
N ASP A 20 31.27 21.67 -1.87
CA ASP A 20 31.08 22.56 -0.73
C ASP A 20 30.74 23.99 -1.19
N ARG A 21 29.54 24.47 -0.86
CA ARG A 21 29.25 25.89 -0.79
C ARG A 21 28.71 26.24 0.59
N PRO A 22 29.38 27.14 1.33
CA PRO A 22 28.97 27.49 2.68
C PRO A 22 27.63 28.23 2.69
N TYR A 23 26.76 27.79 3.57
CA TYR A 23 25.49 28.39 3.92
C TYR A 23 25.70 29.84 4.42
N ARG A 24 25.17 30.84 3.73
CA ARG A 24 25.09 32.23 4.21
C ARG A 24 23.69 32.50 4.76
N PRO A 25 23.56 32.83 6.05
CA PRO A 25 22.26 33.27 6.58
C PRO A 25 21.96 34.68 6.04
N ARG A 26 20.80 34.86 5.46
CA ARG A 26 20.25 36.19 5.11
C ARG A 26 19.71 36.85 6.38
N PHE A 27 20.40 37.85 6.84
CA PHE A 27 19.87 38.79 7.79
C PHE A 27 18.79 39.67 7.13
N ASN A 28 17.64 39.69 7.72
CA ASN A 28 16.51 40.53 7.32
C ASN A 28 16.67 41.88 8.01
N SER A 29 17.11 42.88 7.28
CA SER A 29 17.10 44.29 7.76
C SER A 29 15.79 44.89 7.39
N GLY A 30 15.05 45.34 8.41
CA GLY A 30 13.79 46.04 8.29
C GLY A 30 13.88 47.38 7.59
N GLY A 31 12.85 47.73 6.87
CA GLY A 31 12.57 49.03 6.31
C GLY A 31 11.09 49.18 6.06
N GLY A 32 10.40 49.84 6.95
CA GLY A 32 8.97 50.13 6.83
C GLY A 32 8.67 51.14 5.73
N ARG A 33 7.53 50.94 5.06
CA ARG A 33 6.76 52.00 4.37
C ARG A 33 5.27 51.76 4.59
N PRO A 34 4.51 52.82 4.96
CA PRO A 34 3.08 52.70 5.16
C PRO A 34 2.31 53.03 3.87
N GLY A 35 1.12 52.46 3.73
CA GLY A 35 0.05 53.00 2.91
C GLY A 35 -0.27 52.24 1.64
N GLY A 36 -1.47 51.66 1.63
CA GLY A 36 -2.12 51.14 0.43
C GLY A 36 -3.29 50.23 0.80
N TYR A 37 -4.46 50.81 1.05
CA TYR A 37 -5.73 50.10 1.08
C TYR A 37 -5.97 49.50 -0.32
N GLY A 38 -5.83 48.23 -0.45
CA GLY A 38 -6.22 47.45 -1.63
C GLY A 38 -7.05 46.29 -1.17
N ASN A 39 -8.35 46.42 -1.29
CA ASN A 39 -9.32 45.36 -1.13
C ASN A 39 -8.99 44.27 -2.17
N ARG A 40 -8.27 43.21 -1.78
CA ARG A 40 -8.12 41.99 -2.58
C ARG A 40 -9.15 41.02 -2.08
N ASP A 41 -10.27 40.96 -2.80
CA ASP A 41 -11.18 39.85 -2.73
C ASP A 41 -10.39 38.56 -2.88
N SER A 42 -10.13 37.94 -1.75
CA SER A 42 -9.56 36.60 -1.65
C SER A 42 -10.63 35.64 -2.16
N TYR A 43 -10.62 35.34 -3.46
CA TYR A 43 -11.31 34.17 -3.98
C TYR A 43 -10.66 32.94 -3.36
N SER A 44 -11.14 32.56 -2.19
CA SER A 44 -10.87 31.27 -1.60
C SER A 44 -11.46 30.23 -2.54
N ARG A 45 -10.59 29.52 -3.27
CA ARG A 45 -10.98 28.34 -4.06
C ARG A 45 -11.76 27.42 -3.13
N PRO A 46 -12.97 26.98 -3.51
CA PRO A 46 -13.71 26.04 -2.70
C PRO A 46 -12.86 24.79 -2.50
N VAL A 47 -12.49 24.51 -1.26
CA VAL A 47 -11.80 23.26 -0.90
C VAL A 47 -12.78 22.14 -1.22
N ARG A 48 -12.49 21.34 -2.26
CA ARG A 48 -13.26 20.14 -2.58
C ARG A 48 -13.16 19.21 -1.36
N ARG A 49 -14.24 19.14 -0.61
CA ARG A 49 -14.35 18.21 0.53
C ARG A 49 -14.54 16.83 -0.03
N SER A 50 -13.70 15.87 0.40
CA SER A 50 -13.90 14.46 0.06
C SER A 50 -15.23 13.96 0.63
N ALA A 51 -15.83 12.94 0.00
CA ALA A 51 -17.07 12.31 0.47
C ALA A 51 -17.00 11.81 1.93
N ASP A 52 -15.79 11.62 2.44
CA ASP A 52 -15.50 11.18 3.82
C ASP A 52 -15.20 12.34 4.80
N TYR A 53 -15.53 13.59 4.45
CA TYR A 53 -15.28 14.74 5.31
C TYR A 53 -16.31 14.78 6.45
N ASP A 54 -15.86 14.53 7.68
CA ASP A 54 -16.63 14.74 8.91
C ASP A 54 -16.24 16.11 9.51
N PRO A 55 -17.17 17.11 9.51
CA PRO A 55 -16.90 18.43 10.07
C PRO A 55 -16.67 18.43 11.58
N ASN A 56 -17.12 17.37 12.29
CA ASN A 56 -16.99 17.22 13.73
C ASN A 56 -15.76 16.42 14.16
N ALA A 57 -15.01 15.86 13.20
CA ALA A 57 -13.82 15.11 13.52
C ALA A 57 -12.71 16.00 14.07
N LYS A 58 -12.25 15.73 15.29
CA LYS A 58 -11.17 16.45 15.98
C LYS A 58 -9.85 16.42 15.20
N TYR A 59 -9.63 15.38 14.39
CA TYR A 59 -8.43 15.18 13.57
C TYR A 59 -8.79 14.75 12.17
N SER A 60 -7.95 15.10 11.17
CA SER A 60 -8.11 14.60 9.80
C SER A 60 -8.06 13.05 9.79
N LYS A 61 -8.77 12.44 8.83
CA LYS A 61 -8.81 10.96 8.67
C LYS A 61 -7.40 10.35 8.63
N LYS A 62 -6.45 11.03 7.98
CA LYS A 62 -5.04 10.62 7.95
C LYS A 62 -4.42 10.56 9.36
N LYS A 63 -4.58 11.62 10.17
CA LYS A 63 -4.08 11.63 11.56
C LYS A 63 -4.77 10.59 12.44
N GLN A 64 -6.06 10.32 12.23
CA GLN A 64 -6.75 9.25 12.96
C GLN A 64 -6.18 7.86 12.61
N ILE A 65 -5.82 7.64 11.35
CA ILE A 65 -5.19 6.39 10.90
C ILE A 65 -3.78 6.27 11.51
N GLU A 66 -2.96 7.32 11.42
CA GLU A 66 -1.61 7.35 12.00
C GLU A 66 -1.64 7.10 13.52
N TYR A 67 -2.60 7.71 14.23
CA TYR A 67 -2.78 7.48 15.67
C TYR A 67 -3.13 6.02 15.98
N LYS A 68 -4.09 5.44 15.26
CA LYS A 68 -4.45 4.02 15.43
C LYS A 68 -3.30 3.06 15.10
N GLU A 69 -2.41 3.45 14.20
CA GLU A 69 -1.21 2.65 13.87
C GLU A 69 -0.15 2.67 14.99
N GLN A 70 -0.03 3.81 15.70
CA GLN A 70 0.91 3.97 16.81
C GLN A 70 0.45 3.26 18.08
N PHE A 71 -0.88 3.19 18.31
CA PHE A 71 -1.49 2.62 19.51
C PHE A 71 -2.25 1.34 19.18
N VAL A 72 -1.57 0.37 18.54
CA VAL A 72 -2.13 -0.99 18.38
C VAL A 72 -2.06 -1.70 19.73
N ASP A 73 -3.21 -2.08 20.26
CA ASP A 73 -3.28 -2.90 21.48
C ASP A 73 -2.69 -4.29 21.19
N PRO A 74 -1.61 -4.70 21.87
CA PRO A 74 -1.04 -6.03 21.70
C PRO A 74 -2.02 -7.16 22.07
N ASN A 75 -3.06 -6.87 22.84
CA ASN A 75 -4.11 -7.82 23.24
C ASN A 75 -5.34 -7.79 22.31
N GLU A 76 -5.30 -7.01 21.21
CA GLU A 76 -6.42 -6.99 20.28
C GLU A 76 -6.68 -8.41 19.70
N PRO A 77 -7.92 -8.91 19.81
CA PRO A 77 -8.26 -10.25 19.33
C PRO A 77 -8.10 -10.34 17.80
N ILE A 78 -7.50 -11.43 17.35
CA ILE A 78 -7.19 -11.68 15.93
C ILE A 78 -8.24 -12.66 15.38
N ARG A 79 -8.71 -12.46 14.15
CA ARG A 79 -9.57 -13.45 13.49
C ARG A 79 -8.81 -14.76 13.28
N LEU A 80 -9.47 -15.89 13.52
CA LEU A 80 -8.88 -17.22 13.43
C LEU A 80 -8.28 -17.51 12.04
N ASN A 81 -8.99 -17.15 10.96
CA ASN A 81 -8.47 -17.30 9.59
C ASN A 81 -7.21 -16.44 9.35
N LYS A 82 -7.12 -15.25 9.95
CA LYS A 82 -5.90 -14.41 9.89
C LYS A 82 -4.76 -15.06 10.67
N PHE A 83 -5.04 -15.67 11.80
CA PHE A 83 -4.04 -16.38 12.61
C PHE A 83 -3.44 -17.54 11.83
N LEU A 84 -4.27 -18.43 11.26
CA LEU A 84 -3.82 -19.59 10.45
C LEU A 84 -2.99 -19.15 9.23
N ALA A 85 -3.39 -18.07 8.56
CA ALA A 85 -2.63 -17.52 7.47
C ALA A 85 -1.27 -16.93 7.90
N ASN A 86 -1.20 -16.29 9.08
CA ASN A 86 0.05 -15.76 9.65
C ASN A 86 0.96 -16.85 10.22
N ALA A 87 0.41 -18.03 10.47
CA ALA A 87 1.13 -19.22 10.87
C ALA A 87 1.63 -20.06 9.66
N GLY A 88 1.46 -19.55 8.45
CA GLY A 88 1.96 -20.21 7.23
C GLY A 88 1.17 -21.44 6.78
N VAL A 89 0.12 -21.84 7.50
CA VAL A 89 -0.65 -23.07 7.22
C VAL A 89 -1.33 -22.99 5.85
N CYS A 90 -2.00 -21.88 5.55
CA CYS A 90 -2.83 -21.73 4.35
C CYS A 90 -3.12 -20.27 4.01
N SER A 91 -3.88 -19.98 2.95
CA SER A 91 -4.44 -18.67 2.69
C SER A 91 -5.64 -18.40 3.61
N ARG A 92 -6.08 -17.14 3.74
CA ARG A 92 -7.27 -16.81 4.56
C ARG A 92 -8.55 -17.49 4.04
N ARG A 93 -8.69 -17.66 2.72
CA ARG A 93 -9.85 -18.32 2.12
C ARG A 93 -9.85 -19.81 2.40
N GLU A 94 -8.72 -20.47 2.18
CA GLU A 94 -8.53 -21.90 2.57
C GLU A 94 -8.74 -22.08 4.09
N ALA A 95 -8.29 -21.12 4.92
CA ALA A 95 -8.54 -21.17 6.35
C ALA A 95 -10.03 -21.15 6.69
N ASP A 96 -10.83 -20.36 5.97
CA ASP A 96 -12.28 -20.33 6.14
C ASP A 96 -12.91 -21.72 5.78
N GLU A 97 -12.42 -22.37 4.74
CA GLU A 97 -12.85 -23.73 4.35
C GLU A 97 -12.47 -24.74 5.43
N PHE A 98 -11.23 -24.70 5.96
CA PHE A 98 -10.77 -25.59 7.02
C PHE A 98 -11.52 -25.39 8.34
N ILE A 99 -11.84 -24.13 8.70
CA ILE A 99 -12.66 -23.82 9.87
C ILE A 99 -14.06 -24.44 9.70
N THR A 100 -14.70 -24.25 8.56
CA THR A 100 -16.03 -24.81 8.26
C THR A 100 -16.01 -26.34 8.27
N ALA A 101 -14.91 -26.96 7.80
CA ALA A 101 -14.72 -28.40 7.82
C ALA A 101 -14.46 -28.97 9.24
N GLY A 102 -14.28 -28.13 10.26
CA GLY A 102 -14.11 -28.57 11.66
C GLY A 102 -12.75 -29.18 11.97
N VAL A 103 -11.70 -28.89 11.15
CA VAL A 103 -10.34 -29.39 11.38
C VAL A 103 -9.47 -28.45 12.23
N VAL A 104 -10.08 -27.37 12.74
CA VAL A 104 -9.41 -26.36 13.58
C VAL A 104 -10.03 -26.37 14.97
N SER A 105 -9.19 -26.44 15.99
CA SER A 105 -9.62 -26.32 17.39
C SER A 105 -8.90 -25.17 18.10
N VAL A 106 -9.61 -24.55 19.05
CA VAL A 106 -9.09 -23.47 19.89
C VAL A 106 -9.32 -23.86 21.35
N ASN A 107 -8.26 -23.89 22.13
CA ASN A 107 -8.31 -24.32 23.55
C ASN A 107 -8.97 -25.71 23.76
N GLY A 108 -8.84 -26.60 22.77
CA GLY A 108 -9.42 -27.95 22.80
C GLY A 108 -10.84 -28.07 22.26
N GLU A 109 -11.50 -26.96 21.92
CA GLU A 109 -12.84 -26.96 21.30
C GLU A 109 -12.76 -26.77 19.79
N VAL A 110 -13.50 -27.60 19.03
CA VAL A 110 -13.58 -27.46 17.57
C VAL A 110 -14.38 -26.22 17.20
N VAL A 111 -13.83 -25.40 16.33
CA VAL A 111 -14.45 -24.17 15.84
C VAL A 111 -14.87 -24.33 14.39
N THR A 112 -16.16 -24.16 14.10
CA THR A 112 -16.73 -24.20 12.74
C THR A 112 -17.29 -22.85 12.29
N GLU A 113 -17.41 -21.88 13.20
CA GLU A 113 -17.99 -20.58 12.95
C GLU A 113 -16.97 -19.63 12.30
N LEU A 114 -17.35 -19.06 11.15
CA LEU A 114 -16.54 -18.08 10.43
C LEU A 114 -16.51 -16.74 11.19
N GLY A 115 -15.38 -16.08 11.15
CA GLY A 115 -15.19 -14.77 11.80
C GLY A 115 -14.84 -14.85 13.28
N THR A 116 -14.72 -16.04 13.86
CA THR A 116 -14.27 -16.26 15.24
C THR A 116 -12.98 -15.52 15.52
N LYS A 117 -12.91 -14.86 16.66
CA LYS A 117 -11.75 -14.11 17.13
C LYS A 117 -11.08 -14.85 18.28
N ILE A 118 -9.77 -14.90 18.24
CA ILE A 118 -8.93 -15.53 19.26
C ILE A 118 -8.00 -14.49 19.89
N LYS A 119 -7.56 -14.73 21.10
CA LYS A 119 -6.53 -13.97 21.80
C LYS A 119 -5.15 -14.57 21.49
N ARG A 120 -4.10 -13.78 21.68
CA ARG A 120 -2.71 -14.26 21.42
C ARG A 120 -2.26 -15.40 22.33
N GLY A 121 -2.92 -15.58 23.47
CA GLY A 121 -2.63 -16.65 24.42
C GLY A 121 -3.42 -17.95 24.19
N ASP A 122 -4.37 -17.95 23.25
CA ASP A 122 -5.18 -19.13 22.95
C ASP A 122 -4.33 -20.17 22.21
N GLU A 123 -4.50 -21.45 22.60
CA GLU A 123 -3.89 -22.59 21.91
C GLU A 123 -4.72 -22.93 20.66
N VAL A 124 -4.12 -22.82 19.48
CA VAL A 124 -4.77 -23.17 18.21
C VAL A 124 -4.14 -24.45 17.67
N LYS A 125 -4.95 -25.42 17.31
CA LYS A 125 -4.51 -26.65 16.65
C LYS A 125 -5.17 -26.78 15.29
N PHE A 126 -4.39 -27.24 14.33
CA PHE A 126 -4.82 -27.59 12.98
C PHE A 126 -4.48 -29.07 12.75
N HIS A 127 -5.49 -29.91 12.48
CA HIS A 127 -5.34 -31.37 12.46
C HIS A 127 -4.61 -31.91 13.71
N ASP A 128 -5.02 -31.46 14.90
CA ASP A 128 -4.44 -31.82 16.19
C ASP A 128 -2.98 -31.38 16.43
N GLN A 129 -2.39 -30.65 15.49
CA GLN A 129 -1.05 -30.10 15.64
C GLN A 129 -1.12 -28.64 16.09
N THR A 130 -0.39 -28.28 17.14
CA THR A 130 -0.32 -26.92 17.64
C THR A 130 0.34 -25.99 16.62
N VAL A 131 -0.30 -24.90 16.32
CA VAL A 131 0.11 -23.90 15.32
C VAL A 131 0.55 -22.62 16.00
N SER A 132 1.69 -22.08 15.60
CA SER A 132 2.21 -20.80 16.09
C SER A 132 2.44 -19.82 14.94
N ILE A 133 2.37 -18.52 15.25
CA ILE A 133 2.64 -17.48 14.25
C ILE A 133 4.12 -17.54 13.85
N GLU A 134 4.38 -17.58 12.54
CA GLU A 134 5.71 -17.52 11.98
C GLU A 134 6.39 -16.18 12.19
N ARG A 135 7.73 -16.16 12.15
CA ARG A 135 8.48 -14.91 12.09
C ARG A 135 8.18 -14.17 10.79
N LYS A 136 8.23 -12.84 10.85
CA LYS A 136 8.00 -12.01 9.68
C LYS A 136 9.22 -12.02 8.76
N ILE A 137 9.00 -12.31 7.50
CA ILE A 137 10.01 -12.35 6.44
C ILE A 137 9.69 -11.28 5.40
N TYR A 138 10.74 -10.64 4.90
CA TYR A 138 10.68 -9.63 3.86
C TYR A 138 11.71 -9.94 2.79
N VAL A 139 11.25 -10.14 1.56
CA VAL A 139 12.09 -10.41 0.39
C VAL A 139 11.87 -9.28 -0.61
N LEU A 140 12.96 -8.65 -1.03
CA LEU A 140 12.93 -7.61 -2.05
C LEU A 140 13.38 -8.20 -3.38
N LEU A 141 12.50 -8.16 -4.37
CA LEU A 141 12.74 -8.67 -5.71
C LEU A 141 12.83 -7.51 -6.71
N ASN A 142 13.91 -7.44 -7.48
CA ASN A 142 13.93 -6.67 -8.72
C ASN A 142 13.26 -7.52 -9.81
N LYS A 143 11.94 -7.38 -9.96
CA LYS A 143 11.15 -8.18 -10.88
C LYS A 143 11.61 -7.96 -12.34
N PRO A 144 11.97 -9.01 -13.07
CA PRO A 144 12.27 -8.89 -14.50
C PRO A 144 10.99 -8.76 -15.34
N LYS A 145 11.17 -8.44 -16.62
CA LYS A 145 10.10 -8.53 -17.63
C LYS A 145 9.64 -9.98 -17.80
N ASP A 146 8.48 -10.15 -18.42
CA ASP A 146 7.90 -11.45 -18.75
C ASP A 146 7.64 -12.37 -17.52
N THR A 147 7.27 -11.74 -16.41
CA THR A 147 6.97 -12.44 -15.16
C THR A 147 5.69 -11.91 -14.55
N VAL A 148 4.77 -12.76 -14.19
CA VAL A 148 3.45 -12.39 -13.65
C VAL A 148 3.51 -12.24 -12.14
N THR A 149 2.89 -11.18 -11.61
CA THR A 149 2.80 -10.95 -10.16
C THR A 149 1.57 -11.64 -9.60
N THR A 150 1.71 -12.92 -9.30
CA THR A 150 0.68 -13.74 -8.65
C THR A 150 1.33 -14.81 -7.79
N SER A 151 0.61 -15.31 -6.79
CA SER A 151 1.01 -16.48 -6.00
C SER A 151 0.54 -17.78 -6.63
N ASP A 152 -0.48 -17.73 -7.48
CA ASP A 152 -1.04 -18.85 -8.21
C ASP A 152 -1.48 -18.39 -9.60
N ASP A 153 -1.11 -19.15 -10.64
CA ASP A 153 -1.44 -18.81 -12.03
C ASP A 153 -2.06 -20.00 -12.76
N PRO A 154 -3.37 -19.94 -13.07
CA PRO A 154 -4.06 -21.01 -13.79
C PRO A 154 -3.48 -21.31 -15.18
N GLN A 155 -2.74 -20.35 -15.77
CA GLN A 155 -2.12 -20.49 -17.09
C GLN A 155 -0.68 -21.01 -17.04
N ALA A 156 -0.19 -21.37 -15.84
CA ALA A 156 1.16 -21.87 -15.61
C ALA A 156 2.29 -21.01 -16.23
N ARG A 157 2.10 -19.68 -16.27
CA ARG A 157 3.14 -18.74 -16.72
C ARG A 157 4.19 -18.56 -15.63
N ARG A 158 5.36 -18.08 -16.01
CA ARG A 158 6.41 -17.72 -15.05
C ARG A 158 5.92 -16.65 -14.08
N THR A 159 5.95 -16.96 -12.79
CA THR A 159 5.48 -16.09 -11.72
C THR A 159 6.65 -15.50 -10.91
N VAL A 160 6.37 -14.47 -10.12
CA VAL A 160 7.34 -13.93 -9.15
C VAL A 160 7.70 -14.95 -8.07
N MET A 161 6.80 -15.90 -7.78
CA MET A 161 7.06 -16.96 -6.80
C MET A 161 8.14 -17.93 -7.26
N ASP A 162 8.22 -18.21 -8.57
CA ASP A 162 9.27 -19.05 -9.15
C ASP A 162 10.66 -18.44 -8.95
N LEU A 163 10.74 -17.10 -8.97
CA LEU A 163 12.00 -16.37 -8.82
C LEU A 163 12.52 -16.33 -7.37
N VAL A 164 11.62 -16.43 -6.40
CA VAL A 164 11.96 -16.37 -4.96
C VAL A 164 11.92 -17.73 -4.30
N LYS A 165 11.72 -18.79 -5.09
CA LYS A 165 11.73 -20.17 -4.60
C LYS A 165 13.05 -20.48 -3.90
N GLY A 166 12.96 -20.89 -2.64
CA GLY A 166 14.15 -21.18 -1.82
C GLY A 166 14.79 -19.98 -1.12
N ALA A 167 14.24 -18.77 -1.26
CA ALA A 167 14.72 -17.60 -0.52
C ALA A 167 14.41 -17.67 0.99
N CYS A 168 13.33 -18.36 1.35
CA CYS A 168 12.91 -18.64 2.72
C CYS A 168 12.04 -19.90 2.76
N ASN A 169 11.79 -20.41 3.96
CA ASN A 169 10.91 -21.55 4.18
C ASN A 169 9.46 -21.12 4.42
N GLU A 170 9.28 -19.88 4.91
CA GLU A 170 8.00 -19.30 5.23
C GLU A 170 7.19 -18.99 3.96
N ARG A 171 5.86 -19.04 4.08
CA ARG A 171 4.94 -18.74 2.98
C ARG A 171 4.84 -17.25 2.74
N ILE A 172 5.60 -16.72 1.79
CA ILE A 172 5.56 -15.31 1.38
C ILE A 172 4.64 -15.09 0.17
N TYR A 173 4.18 -13.85 -0.02
CA TYR A 173 3.36 -13.42 -1.16
C TYR A 173 3.67 -11.97 -1.54
N PRO A 174 3.42 -11.56 -2.80
CA PRO A 174 3.75 -10.23 -3.27
C PRO A 174 2.87 -9.15 -2.64
N VAL A 175 3.47 -8.01 -2.32
CA VAL A 175 2.81 -6.80 -1.82
C VAL A 175 2.45 -5.91 -3.00
N GLY A 176 1.20 -5.91 -3.39
CA GLY A 176 0.76 -5.25 -4.61
C GLY A 176 1.10 -6.04 -5.88
N ARG A 177 1.04 -5.38 -7.02
CA ARG A 177 1.27 -6.00 -8.31
C ARG A 177 2.02 -5.05 -9.24
N LEU A 178 2.95 -5.63 -10.03
CA LEU A 178 3.52 -5.02 -11.21
C LEU A 178 3.01 -5.79 -12.44
N ASP A 179 2.83 -5.12 -13.55
CA ASP A 179 2.43 -5.77 -14.80
C ASP A 179 3.53 -6.72 -15.30
N ARG A 180 3.17 -7.66 -16.20
CA ARG A 180 4.05 -8.70 -16.71
C ARG A 180 5.38 -8.13 -17.23
N ASN A 181 5.32 -7.04 -18.00
CA ASN A 181 6.50 -6.42 -18.61
C ASN A 181 7.05 -5.21 -17.83
N THR A 182 6.49 -4.90 -16.67
CA THR A 182 7.03 -3.89 -15.77
C THR A 182 8.15 -4.49 -14.93
N THR A 183 9.29 -3.81 -14.90
CA THR A 183 10.44 -4.19 -14.06
C THR A 183 10.47 -3.35 -12.80
N GLY A 184 11.20 -3.80 -11.80
CA GLY A 184 11.51 -3.00 -10.63
C GLY A 184 11.18 -3.68 -9.32
N VAL A 185 11.10 -2.87 -8.30
CA VAL A 185 11.08 -3.33 -6.93
C VAL A 185 9.70 -3.87 -6.56
N LEU A 186 9.67 -5.13 -6.19
CA LEU A 186 8.50 -5.82 -5.64
C LEU A 186 8.87 -6.37 -4.28
N LEU A 187 8.10 -6.01 -3.25
CA LEU A 187 8.22 -6.58 -1.92
C LEU A 187 7.37 -7.85 -1.83
N LEU A 188 7.94 -8.93 -1.28
CA LEU A 188 7.21 -10.15 -0.91
C LEU A 188 7.37 -10.35 0.61
N THR A 189 6.31 -10.78 1.28
CA THR A 189 6.31 -10.95 2.73
C THR A 189 5.18 -11.88 3.18
N ASN A 190 5.30 -12.43 4.40
CA ASN A 190 4.20 -13.05 5.15
C ASN A 190 3.53 -12.07 6.14
N ASP A 191 3.99 -10.79 6.21
CA ASP A 191 3.39 -9.76 7.04
C ASP A 191 2.16 -9.12 6.36
N GLY A 192 0.98 -9.72 6.56
CA GLY A 192 -0.27 -9.24 5.99
C GLY A 192 -0.70 -7.86 6.47
N ASP A 193 -0.27 -7.45 7.65
CA ASP A 193 -0.59 -6.13 8.19
C ASP A 193 0.21 -5.05 7.46
N LEU A 194 1.52 -5.28 7.24
CA LEU A 194 2.34 -4.38 6.42
C LEU A 194 1.84 -4.34 4.97
N ALA A 195 1.58 -5.50 4.37
CA ALA A 195 1.04 -5.58 3.02
C ALA A 195 -0.25 -4.74 2.86
N SER A 196 -1.17 -4.87 3.82
CA SER A 196 -2.40 -4.09 3.85
C SER A 196 -2.13 -2.58 4.01
N LYS A 197 -1.21 -2.19 4.90
CA LYS A 197 -0.82 -0.78 5.11
C LYS A 197 -0.26 -0.12 3.85
N LEU A 198 0.47 -0.87 3.04
CA LEU A 198 1.08 -0.35 1.82
C LEU A 198 0.12 -0.30 0.62
N THR A 199 -0.83 -1.25 0.53
CA THR A 199 -1.63 -1.43 -0.69
C THR A 199 -3.09 -1.03 -0.56
N HIS A 200 -3.68 -1.08 0.64
CA HIS A 200 -5.11 -0.89 0.80
C HIS A 200 -5.50 0.60 0.76
N PRO A 201 -6.53 1.00 0.00
CA PRO A 201 -6.96 2.40 -0.17
C PRO A 201 -7.26 3.14 1.13
N LYS A 202 -7.74 2.43 2.17
CA LYS A 202 -8.05 3.04 3.48
C LYS A 202 -6.88 3.79 4.13
N TYR A 203 -5.63 3.42 3.77
CA TYR A 203 -4.44 4.06 4.33
C TYR A 203 -3.98 5.30 3.55
N LEU A 204 -4.70 5.67 2.49
CA LEU A 204 -4.50 6.89 1.73
C LEU A 204 -3.04 7.10 1.27
N LYS A 205 -2.36 6.00 0.89
CA LYS A 205 -0.99 6.09 0.38
C LYS A 205 -1.01 6.73 -1.01
N LYS A 206 -0.30 7.83 -1.17
CA LYS A 206 -0.18 8.52 -2.45
C LYS A 206 0.65 7.68 -3.42
N LYS A 207 0.25 7.68 -4.70
CA LYS A 207 1.03 7.14 -5.81
C LYS A 207 1.59 8.29 -6.62
N ILE A 208 2.90 8.29 -6.85
CA ILE A 208 3.57 9.31 -7.64
C ILE A 208 4.01 8.64 -8.95
N TYR A 209 3.66 9.26 -10.08
CA TYR A 209 4.07 8.81 -11.41
C TYR A 209 5.01 9.86 -11.98
N HIS A 210 6.25 9.45 -12.27
CA HIS A 210 7.18 10.26 -13.06
C HIS A 210 7.12 9.75 -14.49
N VAL A 211 6.65 10.60 -15.43
CA VAL A 211 6.38 10.20 -16.82
C VAL A 211 7.30 10.99 -17.73
N HIS A 212 8.02 10.28 -18.59
CA HIS A 212 8.76 10.87 -19.70
C HIS A 212 7.90 10.78 -20.97
N LEU A 213 7.65 11.91 -21.59
CA LEU A 213 6.88 11.99 -22.82
C LEU A 213 7.82 12.14 -24.01
N ASP A 214 7.39 11.74 -25.19
CA ASP A 214 8.05 11.94 -26.47
C ASP A 214 8.01 13.39 -26.96
N LYS A 215 7.04 14.17 -26.44
CA LYS A 215 6.85 15.60 -26.69
C LYS A 215 6.65 16.36 -25.41
N ASN A 216 6.99 17.64 -25.39
CA ASN A 216 6.71 18.51 -24.27
C ASN A 216 5.20 18.65 -24.05
N LEU A 217 4.80 18.56 -22.81
CA LEU A 217 3.42 18.77 -22.38
C LEU A 217 3.07 20.26 -22.53
N THR A 218 1.96 20.56 -23.20
CA THR A 218 1.47 21.94 -23.29
C THR A 218 0.73 22.31 -22.00
N LYS A 219 0.57 23.62 -21.75
CA LYS A 219 -0.20 24.09 -20.61
C LYS A 219 -1.67 23.66 -20.68
N ALA A 220 -2.24 23.63 -21.89
CA ALA A 220 -3.61 23.18 -22.11
C ALA A 220 -3.79 21.70 -21.77
N ASP A 221 -2.83 20.82 -22.21
CA ASP A 221 -2.87 19.40 -21.87
C ASP A 221 -2.77 19.19 -20.35
N MET A 222 -1.94 19.98 -19.67
CA MET A 222 -1.76 19.92 -18.21
C MET A 222 -3.06 20.30 -17.48
N GLU A 223 -3.71 21.37 -17.93
CA GLU A 223 -5.01 21.82 -17.38
C GLU A 223 -6.10 20.76 -17.64
N GLN A 224 -6.12 20.13 -18.81
CA GLN A 224 -7.06 19.07 -19.14
C GLN A 224 -6.85 17.82 -18.26
N ILE A 225 -5.60 17.39 -18.06
CA ILE A 225 -5.29 16.23 -17.19
C ILE A 225 -5.69 16.54 -15.74
N ALA A 226 -5.47 17.78 -15.29
CA ALA A 226 -5.85 18.22 -13.95
C ALA A 226 -7.38 18.33 -13.76
N ALA A 227 -8.10 18.71 -14.81
CA ALA A 227 -9.57 18.81 -14.80
C ALA A 227 -10.25 17.43 -14.78
N GLY A 228 -9.59 16.42 -15.34
CA GLY A 228 -10.07 15.05 -15.48
C GLY A 228 -10.21 14.64 -16.95
N ILE A 229 -9.97 13.37 -17.20
CA ILE A 229 -10.04 12.76 -18.51
C ILE A 229 -11.06 11.64 -18.50
N GLN A 230 -12.00 11.70 -19.42
CA GLN A 230 -12.99 10.62 -19.62
C GLN A 230 -12.31 9.48 -20.37
N LEU A 231 -12.29 8.29 -19.76
CA LEU A 231 -11.89 7.04 -20.37
C LEU A 231 -13.12 6.15 -20.62
N ASP A 232 -12.93 5.06 -21.35
CA ASP A 232 -13.99 4.09 -21.65
C ASP A 232 -14.58 3.45 -20.37
N ASP A 233 -13.77 3.35 -19.31
CA ASP A 233 -14.14 2.75 -18.02
C ASP A 233 -14.43 3.78 -16.92
N GLY A 234 -14.50 5.05 -17.25
CA GLY A 234 -14.85 6.14 -16.34
C GLY A 234 -13.92 7.35 -16.37
N GLU A 235 -14.29 8.37 -15.62
CA GLU A 235 -13.48 9.57 -15.48
C GLU A 235 -12.32 9.34 -14.50
N ILE A 236 -11.13 9.79 -14.88
CA ILE A 236 -9.94 9.80 -14.01
C ILE A 236 -9.33 11.20 -13.97
N HIS A 237 -8.78 11.56 -12.83
CA HIS A 237 -8.04 12.80 -12.63
C HIS A 237 -6.80 12.57 -11.76
N ALA A 238 -5.84 13.48 -11.85
CA ALA A 238 -4.70 13.52 -10.95
C ALA A 238 -5.00 14.45 -9.78
N ASP A 239 -4.54 14.08 -8.56
CA ASP A 239 -4.66 14.95 -7.39
C ASP A 239 -3.77 16.19 -7.51
N ALA A 240 -2.62 16.05 -8.19
CA ALA A 240 -1.67 17.11 -8.52
C ALA A 240 -0.84 16.72 -9.74
N ILE A 241 -0.45 17.71 -10.52
CA ILE A 241 0.47 17.61 -11.66
C ILE A 241 1.55 18.68 -11.49
#